data_cea2dcad42f3ade1c3eb9834b7113f99
#
_entry.id   cea2dcad42f3ade1c3eb9834b7113f99
#
_cell.length_a   1.000
_cell.length_b   1.000
_cell.length_c   1.000
_cell.angle_alpha   90.00
_cell.angle_beta   90.00
_cell.angle_gamma   90.00
#
_symmetry.space_group_name_H-M   'P 1'
#
loop_
_entity.id
_entity.type
_entity.pdbx_description
1 polymer ?
#
loop_
_entity_poly.entity_id
_entity_poly.type
_entity_poly.pdbx_seq_one_letter_code
_entity_poly.pdbx_strand_id
1 'polypeptide(L)'
;MRAGRLLLSKVTMAEATNRRRLSVRDVLTDGRIALMLPLGFSSGLPFLLVFSTLSAWLREAGISRTEIGMLSWVALAYSFKFLWAPIVDRYDVPVLARILGRRRGWMALSQIGVALGLTGIASSDPQTSLTFAIVSAVLVAFASATQDVVVDGWRIDAAATERQGMMAASYQLGYRLALICAGAGALYIAEFVNWRSAYLAMAALMSVGLVGTLLAPRLDQGATRERPSLAAAIVEPLTDLFRRKGPILIPILVLIACFRLPDFVAGVMANPLYIDLGFSKADIANVSKLYGVWVGIVGAFAGGLALTRLGLWWTLLIGAFIAAASNLMFAWLASGNATVLGLTLTISADNFAAGFAGSALIAYMSGLCSPSFAATQYALLSSLYALPGKLIGGASGAVVDAYGYPLLFTATASIGIPLVILCFVVRRDTLKTAREKEAAEDEAATAPAATAGARA
;
A
#
# COMPACT_ATOMS: atom_id res chain seq x y z
N MET A 1 -15.83 48.31 -16.19
CA MET A 1 -15.46 46.91 -16.50
C MET A 1 -13.98 46.64 -16.87
N ARG A 2 -13.17 47.61 -17.33
CA ARG A 2 -11.73 47.42 -17.64
C ARG A 2 -10.80 47.36 -16.42
N ALA A 3 -11.10 48.09 -15.33
CA ALA A 3 -10.23 48.14 -14.12
C ALA A 3 -10.22 46.81 -13.30
N GLY A 4 -11.33 46.07 -13.27
CA GLY A 4 -11.44 44.80 -12.56
C GLY A 4 -10.64 43.66 -13.22
N ARG A 5 -10.50 43.68 -14.56
CA ARG A 5 -9.68 42.70 -15.28
C ARG A 5 -8.18 42.92 -15.11
N LEU A 6 -7.73 44.16 -14.93
CA LEU A 6 -6.33 44.51 -14.70
C LEU A 6 -5.88 44.15 -13.28
N LEU A 7 -6.77 44.23 -12.27
CA LEU A 7 -6.48 43.79 -10.91
C LEU A 7 -6.39 42.27 -10.80
N LEU A 8 -7.31 41.53 -11.44
CA LEU A 8 -7.26 40.07 -11.48
C LEU A 8 -6.03 39.53 -12.23
N SER A 9 -5.60 40.20 -13.34
CA SER A 9 -4.39 39.79 -14.05
C SER A 9 -3.10 40.07 -13.26
N LYS A 10 -3.06 41.13 -12.46
CA LYS A 10 -1.90 41.44 -11.60
C LYS A 10 -1.81 40.51 -10.39
N VAL A 11 -2.93 40.08 -9.82
CA VAL A 11 -2.96 39.10 -8.73
C VAL A 11 -2.53 37.72 -9.24
N THR A 12 -3.04 37.27 -10.40
CA THR A 12 -2.59 36.01 -11.03
C THR A 12 -1.14 36.05 -11.50
N MET A 13 -0.61 37.17 -11.97
CA MET A 13 0.81 37.30 -12.32
C MET A 13 1.73 37.37 -11.09
N ALA A 14 1.29 38.01 -9.99
CA ALA A 14 2.06 38.02 -8.74
C ALA A 14 2.13 36.63 -8.09
N GLU A 15 1.06 35.82 -8.19
CA GLU A 15 1.05 34.43 -7.75
C GLU A 15 1.89 33.51 -8.66
N ALA A 16 1.95 33.74 -9.97
CA ALA A 16 2.74 32.95 -10.90
C ALA A 16 4.27 33.23 -10.79
N THR A 17 4.68 34.43 -10.36
CA THR A 17 6.10 34.82 -10.28
C THR A 17 6.77 34.39 -8.98
N ASN A 18 6.03 33.97 -7.95
CA ASN A 18 6.57 33.58 -6.66
C ASN A 18 6.69 32.05 -6.48
N ARG A 19 6.76 31.29 -7.55
CA ARG A 19 7.21 29.88 -7.48
C ARG A 19 8.72 29.86 -7.25
N ARG A 20 9.14 30.19 -6.03
CA ARG A 20 10.50 29.86 -5.58
C ARG A 20 10.65 28.34 -5.77
N ARG A 21 11.52 27.92 -6.70
CA ARG A 21 11.99 26.54 -6.74
C ARG A 21 12.56 26.26 -5.36
N LEU A 22 11.88 25.41 -4.58
CA LEU A 22 12.35 25.00 -3.27
C LEU A 22 13.78 24.48 -3.43
N SER A 23 14.73 25.08 -2.73
CA SER A 23 16.09 24.56 -2.68
C SER A 23 16.06 23.21 -1.98
N VAL A 24 16.94 22.30 -2.37
CA VAL A 24 17.12 21.01 -1.66
C VAL A 24 17.36 21.26 -0.16
N ARG A 25 18.02 22.35 0.19
CA ARG A 25 18.25 22.77 1.58
C ARG A 25 16.94 23.15 2.29
N ASP A 26 16.04 23.90 1.63
CA ASP A 26 14.73 24.28 2.20
C ASP A 26 13.86 23.06 2.48
N VAL A 27 14.02 22.01 1.67
CA VAL A 27 13.32 20.74 1.81
C VAL A 27 13.87 19.92 2.98
N LEU A 28 15.20 19.84 3.12
CA LEU A 28 15.86 19.08 4.18
C LEU A 28 15.72 19.75 5.56
N THR A 29 15.49 21.06 5.61
CA THR A 29 15.32 21.83 6.85
C THR A 29 13.86 22.00 7.27
N ASP A 30 12.88 21.60 6.45
CA ASP A 30 11.47 21.67 6.81
C ASP A 30 11.11 20.56 7.82
N GLY A 31 10.92 20.95 9.08
CA GLY A 31 10.55 20.02 10.15
C GLY A 31 9.30 19.18 9.86
N ARG A 32 8.36 19.67 9.02
CA ARG A 32 7.16 18.93 8.64
C ARG A 32 7.49 17.73 7.75
N ILE A 33 8.46 17.86 6.85
CA ILE A 33 8.95 16.77 6.00
C ILE A 33 9.68 15.73 6.85
N ALA A 34 10.53 16.17 7.79
CA ALA A 34 11.23 15.28 8.70
C ALA A 34 10.27 14.49 9.60
N LEU A 35 9.17 15.10 10.07
CA LEU A 35 8.16 14.45 10.89
C LEU A 35 7.37 13.35 10.14
N MET A 36 7.32 13.41 8.81
CA MET A 36 6.67 12.33 8.05
C MET A 36 7.42 10.99 8.15
N LEU A 37 8.72 11.00 8.46
CA LEU A 37 9.49 9.76 8.63
C LEU A 37 9.03 8.95 9.86
N PRO A 38 8.98 9.48 11.11
CA PRO A 38 8.46 8.73 12.26
C PRO A 38 6.96 8.43 12.14
N LEU A 39 6.16 9.28 11.49
CA LEU A 39 4.75 9.01 11.24
C LEU A 39 4.57 7.86 10.22
N GLY A 40 5.36 7.86 9.15
CA GLY A 40 5.40 6.76 8.20
C GLY A 40 5.88 5.45 8.83
N PHE A 41 6.90 5.51 9.70
CA PHE A 41 7.38 4.37 10.46
C PHE A 41 6.26 3.75 11.30
N SER A 42 5.54 4.55 12.07
CA SER A 42 4.45 4.03 12.89
C SER A 42 3.26 3.48 12.09
N SER A 43 3.03 4.00 10.88
CA SER A 43 1.99 3.47 9.97
C SER A 43 2.39 2.14 9.33
N GLY A 44 3.67 1.95 9.00
CA GLY A 44 4.16 0.71 8.40
C GLY A 44 4.33 -0.44 9.39
N LEU A 45 4.63 -0.14 10.65
CA LEU A 45 5.00 -1.12 11.66
C LEU A 45 3.93 -2.19 11.91
N PRO A 46 2.65 -1.88 12.11
CA PRO A 46 1.63 -2.87 12.43
C PRO A 46 1.27 -3.78 11.26
N PHE A 47 1.54 -3.36 10.02
CA PHE A 47 1.07 -4.08 8.83
C PHE A 47 1.55 -5.54 8.79
N LEU A 48 2.86 -5.78 8.86
CA LEU A 48 3.39 -7.15 8.85
C LEU A 48 3.10 -7.91 10.15
N LEU A 49 2.95 -7.21 11.28
CA LEU A 49 2.74 -7.81 12.57
C LEU A 49 1.38 -8.48 12.74
N VAL A 50 0.35 -8.01 12.02
CA VAL A 50 -0.98 -8.64 12.01
C VAL A 50 -1.19 -9.60 10.84
N PHE A 51 -0.23 -9.70 9.92
CA PHE A 51 -0.32 -10.61 8.77
C PHE A 51 0.81 -11.63 8.79
N SER A 52 1.90 -11.33 8.10
CA SER A 52 2.93 -12.31 7.81
C SER A 52 3.72 -12.75 9.06
N THR A 53 3.99 -11.85 9.99
CA THR A 53 4.70 -12.18 11.24
C THR A 53 3.79 -12.98 12.18
N LEU A 54 2.51 -12.56 12.30
CA LEU A 54 1.55 -13.29 13.11
C LEU A 54 1.26 -14.69 12.55
N SER A 55 1.14 -14.82 11.22
CA SER A 55 0.89 -16.13 10.61
C SER A 55 2.04 -17.12 10.85
N ALA A 56 3.29 -16.65 10.90
CA ALA A 56 4.43 -17.47 11.25
C ALA A 56 4.35 -17.96 12.72
N TRP A 57 4.04 -17.04 13.65
CA TRP A 57 3.88 -17.42 15.06
C TRP A 57 2.73 -18.40 15.29
N LEU A 58 1.55 -18.12 14.72
CA LEU A 58 0.40 -19.01 14.86
C LEU A 58 0.69 -20.39 14.27
N ARG A 59 1.42 -20.44 13.14
CA ARG A 59 1.79 -21.73 12.55
C ARG A 59 2.79 -22.50 13.40
N GLU A 60 3.79 -21.85 13.96
CA GLU A 60 4.73 -22.44 14.91
C GLU A 60 4.04 -22.94 16.18
N ALA A 61 3.00 -22.23 16.63
CA ALA A 61 2.14 -22.65 17.75
C ALA A 61 1.17 -23.80 17.40
N GLY A 62 1.19 -24.32 16.16
CA GLY A 62 0.35 -25.45 15.75
C GLY A 62 -1.07 -25.11 15.33
N ILE A 63 -1.39 -23.81 15.19
CA ILE A 63 -2.71 -23.35 14.73
C ILE A 63 -2.94 -23.81 13.29
N SER A 64 -4.17 -24.20 12.95
CA SER A 64 -4.52 -24.71 11.63
C SER A 64 -4.34 -23.62 10.55
N ARG A 65 -4.00 -24.05 9.32
CA ARG A 65 -3.85 -23.14 8.19
C ARG A 65 -5.16 -22.45 7.82
N THR A 66 -6.29 -23.15 8.05
CA THR A 66 -7.64 -22.59 7.87
C THR A 66 -7.85 -21.38 8.80
N GLU A 67 -7.55 -21.50 10.08
CA GLU A 67 -7.70 -20.40 11.04
C GLU A 67 -6.76 -19.22 10.71
N ILE A 68 -5.52 -19.52 10.32
CA ILE A 68 -4.56 -18.51 9.85
C ILE A 68 -5.07 -17.81 8.59
N GLY A 69 -5.63 -18.57 7.65
CA GLY A 69 -6.26 -18.01 6.45
C GLY A 69 -7.40 -17.06 6.80
N MET A 70 -8.33 -17.47 7.66
CA MET A 70 -9.45 -16.65 8.11
C MET A 70 -8.98 -15.38 8.83
N LEU A 71 -7.91 -15.46 9.63
CA LEU A 71 -7.32 -14.30 10.29
C LEU A 71 -6.84 -13.24 9.28
N SER A 72 -6.44 -13.64 8.07
CA SER A 72 -6.05 -12.69 7.04
C SER A 72 -7.15 -11.70 6.65
N TRP A 73 -8.44 -12.00 6.96
CA TRP A 73 -9.55 -11.07 6.78
C TRP A 73 -9.46 -9.82 7.66
N VAL A 74 -8.66 -9.82 8.69
CA VAL A 74 -8.32 -8.61 9.45
C VAL A 74 -7.76 -7.51 8.52
N ALA A 75 -7.12 -7.89 7.40
CA ALA A 75 -6.68 -6.98 6.35
C ALA A 75 -7.80 -6.16 5.70
N LEU A 76 -9.05 -6.62 5.80
CA LEU A 76 -10.20 -5.90 5.24
C LEU A 76 -10.42 -4.55 5.94
N ALA A 77 -10.02 -4.41 7.20
CA ALA A 77 -10.07 -3.12 7.91
C ALA A 77 -9.36 -2.02 7.11
N TYR A 78 -8.18 -2.31 6.54
CA TYR A 78 -7.44 -1.34 5.70
C TYR A 78 -8.15 -0.99 4.40
N SER A 79 -8.96 -1.90 3.86
CA SER A 79 -9.71 -1.65 2.62
C SER A 79 -11.00 -0.86 2.87
N PHE A 80 -11.62 -1.05 4.05
CA PHE A 80 -12.88 -0.41 4.42
C PHE A 80 -12.71 0.85 5.27
N LYS A 81 -11.47 1.32 5.50
CA LYS A 81 -11.20 2.51 6.34
C LYS A 81 -11.97 3.77 5.90
N PHE A 82 -12.38 3.85 4.64
CA PHE A 82 -13.21 4.94 4.13
C PHE A 82 -14.60 5.03 4.77
N LEU A 83 -15.12 3.93 5.34
CA LEU A 83 -16.43 3.91 6.00
C LEU A 83 -16.44 4.75 7.28
N TRP A 84 -15.35 4.78 8.03
CA TRP A 84 -15.24 5.55 9.27
C TRP A 84 -14.35 6.79 9.18
N ALA A 85 -13.70 7.01 8.05
CA ALA A 85 -12.93 8.23 7.81
C ALA A 85 -13.74 9.52 8.07
N PRO A 86 -15.04 9.62 7.70
CA PRO A 86 -15.87 10.78 8.04
C PRO A 86 -16.05 11.01 9.53
N ILE A 87 -16.04 9.94 10.35
CA ILE A 87 -16.13 10.05 11.83
C ILE A 87 -14.86 10.72 12.34
N VAL A 88 -13.70 10.26 11.89
CA VAL A 88 -12.38 10.81 12.25
C VAL A 88 -12.25 12.28 11.82
N ASP A 89 -12.86 12.64 10.70
CA ASP A 89 -12.82 14.00 10.18
C ASP A 89 -13.76 14.96 10.91
N ARG A 90 -14.86 14.46 11.49
CA ARG A 90 -15.91 15.30 12.11
C ARG A 90 -15.80 15.39 13.62
N TYR A 91 -15.45 14.30 14.28
CA TYR A 91 -15.52 14.21 15.74
C TYR A 91 -14.15 14.37 16.38
N ASP A 92 -14.15 15.03 17.53
CA ASP A 92 -12.98 15.19 18.37
C ASP A 92 -12.85 13.99 19.33
N VAL A 93 -11.61 13.55 19.56
CA VAL A 93 -11.35 12.56 20.61
C VAL A 93 -11.46 13.27 21.96
N PRO A 94 -12.40 12.88 22.84
CA PRO A 94 -12.54 13.49 24.17
C PRO A 94 -11.18 13.54 24.89
N VAL A 95 -10.91 14.61 25.63
CA VAL A 95 -9.68 14.85 26.37
C VAL A 95 -8.46 15.09 25.47
N LEU A 96 -8.10 14.13 24.57
CA LEU A 96 -6.92 14.23 23.72
C LEU A 96 -7.00 15.39 22.72
N ALA A 97 -8.18 15.69 22.18
CA ALA A 97 -8.35 16.81 21.27
C ALA A 97 -8.16 18.17 21.96
N ARG A 98 -8.54 18.29 23.25
CA ARG A 98 -8.31 19.52 24.02
C ARG A 98 -6.82 19.79 24.24
N ILE A 99 -6.04 18.71 24.48
CA ILE A 99 -4.61 18.80 24.78
C ILE A 99 -3.77 18.89 23.48
N LEU A 100 -4.09 18.08 22.50
CA LEU A 100 -3.26 17.89 21.32
C LEU A 100 -3.86 18.51 20.04
N GLY A 101 -5.13 18.88 20.03
CA GLY A 101 -5.88 19.22 18.82
C GLY A 101 -6.43 17.96 18.14
N ARG A 102 -7.42 18.14 17.25
CA ARG A 102 -8.18 17.02 16.64
C ARG A 102 -7.28 15.98 15.95
N ARG A 103 -6.49 16.40 14.95
CA ARG A 103 -5.65 15.48 14.16
C ARG A 103 -4.64 14.71 15.02
N ARG A 104 -3.92 15.43 15.88
CA ARG A 104 -2.93 14.81 16.77
C ARG A 104 -3.58 13.93 17.84
N GLY A 105 -4.77 14.30 18.33
CA GLY A 105 -5.54 13.48 19.27
C GLY A 105 -5.93 12.12 18.68
N TRP A 106 -6.41 12.10 17.43
CA TRP A 106 -6.70 10.86 16.71
C TRP A 106 -5.44 10.04 16.40
N MET A 107 -4.32 10.69 15.98
CA MET A 107 -3.04 10.00 15.79
C MET A 107 -2.58 9.31 17.07
N ALA A 108 -2.55 10.04 18.19
CA ALA A 108 -2.14 9.51 19.49
C ALA A 108 -3.03 8.35 19.93
N LEU A 109 -4.36 8.51 19.82
CA LEU A 109 -5.31 7.42 20.17
C LEU A 109 -5.04 6.16 19.34
N SER A 110 -4.86 6.32 18.02
CA SER A 110 -4.60 5.22 17.13
C SER A 110 -3.27 4.53 17.43
N GLN A 111 -2.20 5.29 17.68
CA GLN A 111 -0.87 4.77 18.02
C GLN A 111 -0.89 4.03 19.37
N ILE A 112 -1.59 4.55 20.36
CA ILE A 112 -1.80 3.88 21.63
C ILE A 112 -2.63 2.59 21.42
N GLY A 113 -3.68 2.65 20.61
CA GLY A 113 -4.49 1.48 20.26
C GLY A 113 -3.67 0.37 19.60
N VAL A 114 -2.77 0.72 18.66
CA VAL A 114 -1.83 -0.23 18.06
C VAL A 114 -0.89 -0.83 19.11
N ALA A 115 -0.27 0.00 19.96
CA ALA A 115 0.64 -0.46 21.01
C ALA A 115 -0.06 -1.41 22.00
N LEU A 116 -1.28 -1.07 22.45
CA LEU A 116 -2.09 -1.92 23.31
C LEU A 116 -2.47 -3.23 22.64
N GLY A 117 -2.90 -3.20 21.38
CA GLY A 117 -3.21 -4.42 20.64
C GLY A 117 -1.99 -5.32 20.42
N LEU A 118 -0.81 -4.76 20.10
CA LEU A 118 0.45 -5.52 20.02
C LEU A 118 0.84 -6.12 21.37
N THR A 119 0.63 -5.38 22.46
CA THR A 119 0.85 -5.90 23.83
C THR A 119 -0.14 -7.02 24.15
N GLY A 120 -1.41 -6.88 23.71
CA GLY A 120 -2.40 -7.93 23.81
C GLY A 120 -1.99 -9.21 23.08
N ILE A 121 -1.52 -9.09 21.83
CA ILE A 121 -0.96 -10.23 21.08
C ILE A 121 0.22 -10.83 21.86
N ALA A 122 1.17 -10.02 22.34
CA ALA A 122 2.32 -10.48 23.13
C ALA A 122 1.93 -11.24 24.41
N SER A 123 0.80 -10.88 25.01
CA SER A 123 0.30 -11.48 26.25
C SER A 123 -0.59 -12.70 26.03
N SER A 124 -0.95 -12.97 24.77
CA SER A 124 -1.74 -14.15 24.40
C SER A 124 -0.84 -15.38 24.28
N ASP A 125 -1.41 -16.52 24.58
CA ASP A 125 -0.89 -17.81 24.16
C ASP A 125 -1.81 -18.35 23.05
N PRO A 126 -1.34 -18.45 21.80
CA PRO A 126 -2.20 -18.89 20.69
C PRO A 126 -2.84 -20.26 20.89
N GLN A 127 -2.21 -21.16 21.66
CA GLN A 127 -2.74 -22.50 21.91
C GLN A 127 -3.91 -22.50 22.87
N THR A 128 -3.92 -21.59 23.86
CA THR A 128 -4.92 -21.57 24.94
C THR A 128 -5.88 -20.39 24.84
N SER A 129 -5.48 -19.31 24.17
CA SER A 129 -6.24 -18.05 24.11
C SER A 129 -6.25 -17.40 22.71
N LEU A 130 -6.46 -18.23 21.65
CA LEU A 130 -6.49 -17.76 20.28
C LEU A 130 -7.47 -16.60 20.03
N THR A 131 -8.65 -16.65 20.64
CA THR A 131 -9.65 -15.59 20.53
C THR A 131 -9.11 -14.24 21.01
N PHE A 132 -8.35 -14.22 22.11
CA PHE A 132 -7.75 -12.99 22.63
C PHE A 132 -6.68 -12.44 21.67
N ALA A 133 -5.87 -13.32 21.06
CA ALA A 133 -4.92 -12.95 20.02
C ALA A 133 -5.63 -12.32 18.80
N ILE A 134 -6.73 -12.94 18.34
CA ILE A 134 -7.54 -12.44 17.21
C ILE A 134 -8.14 -11.07 17.52
N VAL A 135 -8.79 -10.91 18.68
CA VAL A 135 -9.39 -9.62 19.09
C VAL A 135 -8.32 -8.53 19.16
N SER A 136 -7.14 -8.87 19.70
CA SER A 136 -6.01 -7.95 19.76
C SER A 136 -5.49 -7.58 18.34
N ALA A 137 -5.41 -8.54 17.42
CA ALA A 137 -5.04 -8.29 16.04
C ALA A 137 -6.06 -7.41 15.29
N VAL A 138 -7.36 -7.62 15.52
CA VAL A 138 -8.44 -6.77 15.02
C VAL A 138 -8.28 -5.34 15.54
N LEU A 139 -8.01 -5.17 16.83
CA LEU A 139 -7.74 -3.86 17.42
C LEU A 139 -6.56 -3.16 16.73
N VAL A 140 -5.43 -3.88 16.54
CA VAL A 140 -4.27 -3.35 15.82
C VAL A 140 -4.66 -2.89 14.42
N ALA A 141 -5.39 -3.72 13.66
CA ALA A 141 -5.74 -3.41 12.28
C ALA A 141 -6.66 -2.19 12.16
N PHE A 142 -7.69 -2.09 13.01
CA PHE A 142 -8.58 -0.91 13.03
C PHE A 142 -7.87 0.35 13.48
N ALA A 143 -7.05 0.28 14.54
CA ALA A 143 -6.27 1.40 15.03
C ALA A 143 -5.25 1.86 13.98
N SER A 144 -4.53 0.94 13.33
CA SER A 144 -3.58 1.24 12.27
C SER A 144 -4.25 1.84 11.03
N ALA A 145 -5.37 1.27 10.56
CA ALA A 145 -6.12 1.83 9.44
C ALA A 145 -6.67 3.23 9.75
N THR A 146 -7.06 3.50 11.00
CA THR A 146 -7.46 4.84 11.48
C THR A 146 -6.27 5.79 11.49
N GLN A 147 -5.11 5.34 11.98
CA GLN A 147 -3.87 6.11 11.94
C GLN A 147 -3.52 6.56 10.53
N ASP A 148 -3.60 5.67 9.53
CA ASP A 148 -3.33 6.01 8.12
C ASP A 148 -4.23 7.14 7.63
N VAL A 149 -5.55 7.07 7.92
CA VAL A 149 -6.51 8.12 7.55
C VAL A 149 -6.11 9.47 8.14
N VAL A 150 -5.73 9.47 9.42
CA VAL A 150 -5.41 10.72 10.14
C VAL A 150 -4.08 11.31 9.69
N VAL A 151 -3.05 10.47 9.50
CA VAL A 151 -1.73 10.91 9.05
C VAL A 151 -1.81 11.49 7.64
N ASP A 152 -2.56 10.83 6.73
CA ASP A 152 -2.79 11.36 5.38
C ASP A 152 -3.54 12.69 5.42
N GLY A 153 -4.58 12.80 6.25
CA GLY A 153 -5.31 14.05 6.45
C GLY A 153 -4.42 15.15 7.02
N TRP A 154 -3.58 14.86 8.01
CA TRP A 154 -2.64 15.81 8.58
C TRP A 154 -1.61 16.26 7.54
N ARG A 155 -1.05 15.33 6.75
CA ARG A 155 -0.09 15.64 5.69
C ARG A 155 -0.66 16.63 4.68
N ILE A 156 -1.91 16.42 4.25
CA ILE A 156 -2.60 17.29 3.29
C ILE A 156 -2.82 18.68 3.88
N ASP A 157 -3.23 18.76 5.15
CA ASP A 157 -3.51 20.02 5.83
C ASP A 157 -2.22 20.78 6.23
N ALA A 158 -1.09 20.05 6.39
CA ALA A 158 0.16 20.61 6.94
C ALA A 158 0.98 21.41 5.94
N ALA A 159 0.85 21.19 4.63
CA ALA A 159 1.70 21.82 3.64
C ALA A 159 1.02 22.05 2.30
N ALA A 160 1.49 23.08 1.59
CA ALA A 160 1.07 23.38 0.23
C ALA A 160 1.44 22.24 -0.75
N THR A 161 0.77 22.22 -1.91
CA THR A 161 0.87 21.17 -2.91
C THR A 161 2.31 20.86 -3.35
N GLU A 162 3.15 21.88 -3.43
CA GLU A 162 4.57 21.77 -3.84
C GLU A 162 5.41 20.92 -2.90
N ARG A 163 5.04 20.82 -1.61
CA ARG A 163 5.76 20.05 -0.59
C ARG A 163 5.22 18.64 -0.40
N GLN A 164 4.01 18.34 -0.91
CA GLN A 164 3.33 17.06 -0.72
C GLN A 164 4.15 15.88 -1.24
N GLY A 165 4.86 16.05 -2.37
CA GLY A 165 5.72 15.00 -2.94
C GLY A 165 6.84 14.58 -1.99
N MET A 166 7.53 15.57 -1.37
CA MET A 166 8.62 15.28 -0.43
C MET A 166 8.12 14.72 0.90
N MET A 167 6.97 15.20 1.39
CA MET A 167 6.33 14.63 2.57
C MET A 167 5.93 13.16 2.33
N ALA A 168 5.38 12.85 1.15
CA ALA A 168 5.06 11.48 0.77
C ALA A 168 6.32 10.59 0.67
N ALA A 169 7.41 11.10 0.11
CA ALA A 169 8.67 10.36 0.02
C ALA A 169 9.26 10.05 1.41
N SER A 170 9.27 11.02 2.32
CA SER A 170 9.71 10.84 3.71
C SER A 170 8.83 9.83 4.46
N TYR A 171 7.50 9.92 4.29
CA TYR A 171 6.54 8.93 4.83
C TYR A 171 6.85 7.52 4.32
N GLN A 172 7.03 7.36 3.01
CA GLN A 172 7.31 6.06 2.41
C GLN A 172 8.65 5.47 2.87
N LEU A 173 9.67 6.30 3.08
CA LEU A 173 10.94 5.86 3.65
C LEU A 173 10.72 5.31 5.07
N GLY A 174 10.02 6.05 5.94
CA GLY A 174 9.67 5.61 7.28
C GLY A 174 8.88 4.29 7.26
N TYR A 175 7.88 4.21 6.39
CA TYR A 175 7.06 3.01 6.20
C TYR A 175 7.91 1.78 5.82
N ARG A 176 8.86 1.92 4.88
CA ARG A 176 9.76 0.83 4.48
C ARG A 176 10.69 0.39 5.60
N LEU A 177 11.24 1.33 6.38
CA LEU A 177 12.05 1.00 7.56
C LEU A 177 11.23 0.20 8.58
N ALA A 178 9.99 0.57 8.79
CA ALA A 178 9.07 -0.15 9.67
C ALA A 178 8.78 -1.58 9.19
N LEU A 179 8.60 -1.79 7.88
CA LEU A 179 8.42 -3.13 7.32
C LEU A 179 9.63 -4.04 7.57
N ILE A 180 10.85 -3.49 7.54
CA ILE A 180 12.07 -4.23 7.87
C ILE A 180 12.07 -4.60 9.37
N CYS A 181 11.75 -3.64 10.25
CA CYS A 181 11.67 -3.90 11.68
C CYS A 181 10.59 -4.94 12.04
N ALA A 182 9.38 -4.78 11.48
CA ALA A 182 8.23 -5.65 11.75
C ALA A 182 8.35 -7.04 11.11
N GLY A 183 9.04 -7.12 9.98
CA GLY A 183 9.32 -8.38 9.29
C GLY A 183 10.57 -9.06 9.86
N ALA A 184 11.76 -8.57 9.48
CA ALA A 184 13.02 -9.20 9.88
C ALA A 184 13.31 -9.03 11.37
N GLY A 185 13.17 -7.80 11.91
CA GLY A 185 13.48 -7.53 13.33
C GLY A 185 12.65 -8.37 14.29
N ALA A 186 11.33 -8.46 14.05
CA ALA A 186 10.44 -9.27 14.89
C ALA A 186 10.81 -10.77 14.82
N LEU A 187 11.11 -11.30 13.61
CA LEU A 187 11.51 -12.70 13.44
C LEU A 187 12.85 -13.00 14.13
N TYR A 188 13.83 -12.09 14.05
CA TYR A 188 15.09 -12.25 14.77
C TYR A 188 14.89 -12.29 16.30
N ILE A 189 14.09 -11.37 16.84
CA ILE A 189 13.81 -11.39 18.27
C ILE A 189 13.06 -12.68 18.64
N ALA A 190 12.13 -13.14 17.81
CA ALA A 190 11.41 -14.38 18.04
C ALA A 190 12.30 -15.62 17.95
N GLU A 191 13.34 -15.61 17.09
CA GLU A 191 14.31 -16.71 16.96
C GLU A 191 15.21 -16.83 18.17
N PHE A 192 15.83 -15.70 18.60
CA PHE A 192 16.88 -15.71 19.61
C PHE A 192 16.38 -15.49 21.05
N VAL A 193 15.13 -15.00 21.20
CA VAL A 193 14.52 -14.76 22.53
C VAL A 193 13.17 -15.47 22.61
N ASN A 194 12.11 -14.91 22.11
CA ASN A 194 10.76 -15.49 21.97
C ASN A 194 9.78 -14.52 21.29
N TRP A 195 8.60 -15.02 20.91
CA TRP A 195 7.55 -14.24 20.27
C TRP A 195 6.98 -13.12 21.14
N ARG A 196 6.82 -13.36 22.45
CA ARG A 196 6.33 -12.35 23.39
C ARG A 196 7.24 -11.12 23.38
N SER A 197 8.56 -11.34 23.48
CA SER A 197 9.55 -10.25 23.45
C SER A 197 9.56 -9.53 22.10
N ALA A 198 9.37 -10.26 20.98
CA ALA A 198 9.27 -9.67 19.67
C ALA A 198 8.10 -8.66 19.59
N TYR A 199 6.90 -9.08 19.99
CA TYR A 199 5.73 -8.21 19.96
C TYR A 199 5.80 -7.05 20.96
N LEU A 200 6.36 -7.26 22.17
CA LEU A 200 6.61 -6.18 23.13
C LEU A 200 7.60 -5.14 22.59
N ALA A 201 8.68 -5.59 21.94
CA ALA A 201 9.64 -4.68 21.30
C ALA A 201 8.96 -3.86 20.20
N MET A 202 8.11 -4.49 19.37
CA MET A 202 7.36 -3.79 18.33
C MET A 202 6.32 -2.81 18.94
N ALA A 203 5.66 -3.19 20.03
CA ALA A 203 4.77 -2.27 20.75
C ALA A 203 5.53 -1.05 21.29
N ALA A 204 6.75 -1.25 21.83
CA ALA A 204 7.61 -0.16 22.28
C ALA A 204 8.05 0.76 21.13
N LEU A 205 8.31 0.22 19.94
CA LEU A 205 8.66 0.99 18.74
C LEU A 205 7.53 1.91 18.25
N MET A 206 6.27 1.68 18.64
CA MET A 206 5.18 2.63 18.40
C MET A 206 5.42 3.99 19.06
N SER A 207 6.28 4.05 20.09
CA SER A 207 6.69 5.33 20.71
C SER A 207 7.33 6.29 19.70
N VAL A 208 8.00 5.79 18.65
CA VAL A 208 8.58 6.61 17.57
C VAL A 208 7.49 7.46 16.90
N GLY A 209 6.36 6.83 16.58
CA GLY A 209 5.22 7.54 16.01
C GLY A 209 4.58 8.51 16.99
N LEU A 210 4.44 8.10 18.26
CA LEU A 210 3.88 8.95 19.30
C LEU A 210 4.73 10.21 19.52
N VAL A 211 6.05 10.07 19.55
CA VAL A 211 6.98 11.22 19.59
C VAL A 211 6.79 12.09 18.35
N GLY A 212 6.73 11.51 17.16
CA GLY A 212 6.44 12.24 15.91
C GLY A 212 5.12 13.02 15.98
N THR A 213 4.07 12.41 16.54
CA THR A 213 2.77 13.05 16.76
C THR A 213 2.83 14.20 17.75
N LEU A 214 3.57 14.06 18.84
CA LEU A 214 3.72 15.11 19.85
C LEU A 214 4.54 16.29 19.33
N LEU A 215 5.53 16.05 18.48
CA LEU A 215 6.35 17.09 17.85
C LEU A 215 5.65 17.75 16.65
N ALA A 216 4.64 17.10 16.06
CA ALA A 216 3.91 17.66 14.92
C ALA A 216 3.23 18.98 15.30
N PRO A 217 3.27 20.04 14.47
CA PRO A 217 2.57 21.28 14.77
C PRO A 217 1.06 21.07 14.83
N ARG A 218 0.40 21.81 15.73
CA ARG A 218 -1.06 21.93 15.69
C ARG A 218 -1.44 22.66 14.42
N LEU A 219 -2.37 22.10 13.69
CA LEU A 219 -2.93 22.79 12.54
C LEU A 219 -4.19 23.49 13.01
N ASP A 220 -4.19 24.82 12.93
CA ASP A 220 -5.40 25.59 13.12
C ASP A 220 -6.38 25.22 12.02
N GLN A 221 -7.56 24.81 12.39
CA GLN A 221 -8.58 24.38 11.46
C GLN A 221 -9.15 25.62 10.77
N GLY A 222 -8.48 26.01 9.67
CA GLY A 222 -9.09 26.90 8.69
C GLY A 222 -10.39 26.27 8.21
N ALA A 223 -11.39 27.11 8.04
CA ALA A 223 -12.78 26.83 7.72
C ALA A 223 -13.06 25.47 7.06
N THR A 224 -14.09 24.79 7.57
CA THR A 224 -14.74 23.63 6.96
C THR A 224 -14.80 23.77 5.44
N ARG A 225 -13.87 23.17 4.73
CA ARG A 225 -14.02 22.96 3.29
C ARG A 225 -15.29 22.14 3.16
N GLU A 226 -16.30 22.69 2.49
CA GLU A 226 -17.48 21.92 2.07
C GLU A 226 -16.96 20.70 1.32
N ARG A 227 -17.05 19.55 1.94
CA ARG A 227 -16.66 18.30 1.29
C ARG A 227 -17.88 17.77 0.56
N PRO A 228 -17.75 17.38 -0.72
CA PRO A 228 -18.85 16.76 -1.45
C PRO A 228 -19.38 15.56 -0.65
N SER A 229 -20.64 15.23 -0.84
CA SER A 229 -21.22 14.04 -0.22
C SER A 229 -20.40 12.81 -0.62
N LEU A 230 -20.29 11.80 0.26
CA LEU A 230 -19.57 10.56 -0.06
C LEU A 230 -20.08 9.93 -1.36
N ALA A 231 -21.39 10.00 -1.60
CA ALA A 231 -22.00 9.52 -2.83
C ALA A 231 -21.47 10.27 -4.05
N ALA A 232 -21.46 11.61 -4.03
CA ALA A 232 -20.94 12.42 -5.14
C ALA A 232 -19.44 12.17 -5.35
N ALA A 233 -18.66 12.06 -4.28
CA ALA A 233 -17.22 11.82 -4.35
C ALA A 233 -16.84 10.46 -4.97
N ILE A 234 -17.74 9.48 -4.98
CA ILE A 234 -17.54 8.16 -5.57
C ILE A 234 -18.23 8.04 -6.93
N VAL A 235 -19.48 8.49 -7.01
CA VAL A 235 -20.31 8.28 -8.21
C VAL A 235 -19.83 9.10 -9.41
N GLU A 236 -19.46 10.36 -9.21
CA GLU A 236 -19.00 11.21 -10.33
C GLU A 236 -17.73 10.68 -11.01
N PRO A 237 -16.64 10.32 -10.27
CA PRO A 237 -15.45 9.74 -10.88
C PRO A 237 -15.68 8.42 -11.60
N LEU A 238 -16.56 7.55 -11.07
CA LEU A 238 -16.94 6.29 -11.72
C LEU A 238 -17.76 6.53 -12.98
N THR A 239 -18.70 7.48 -12.93
CA THR A 239 -19.53 7.85 -14.09
C THR A 239 -18.68 8.44 -15.21
N ASP A 240 -17.68 9.29 -14.86
CA ASP A 240 -16.72 9.82 -15.84
C ASP A 240 -15.92 8.68 -16.50
N LEU A 241 -15.41 7.76 -15.71
CA LEU A 241 -14.66 6.61 -16.21
C LEU A 241 -15.52 5.73 -17.13
N PHE A 242 -16.77 5.48 -16.74
CA PHE A 242 -17.72 4.70 -17.55
C PHE A 242 -18.07 5.40 -18.86
N ARG A 243 -18.32 6.72 -18.85
CA ARG A 243 -18.61 7.50 -20.06
C ARG A 243 -17.44 7.49 -21.04
N ARG A 244 -16.19 7.57 -20.55
CA ARG A 244 -14.98 7.58 -21.40
C ARG A 244 -14.68 6.21 -22.00
N LYS A 245 -14.86 5.13 -21.22
CA LYS A 245 -14.46 3.78 -21.63
C LYS A 245 -15.60 2.93 -22.17
N GLY A 246 -16.84 3.23 -21.82
CA GLY A 246 -18.01 2.45 -22.25
C GLY A 246 -17.92 0.98 -21.78
N PRO A 247 -18.42 0.01 -22.60
CA PRO A 247 -18.51 -1.40 -22.20
C PRO A 247 -17.14 -2.07 -21.92
N ILE A 248 -16.05 -1.56 -22.52
CA ILE A 248 -14.70 -2.11 -22.28
C ILE A 248 -14.22 -1.86 -20.84
N LEU A 249 -14.88 -0.99 -20.10
CA LEU A 249 -14.57 -0.75 -18.69
C LEU A 249 -14.72 -2.02 -17.85
N ILE A 250 -15.70 -2.88 -18.13
CA ILE A 250 -15.92 -4.10 -17.34
C ILE A 250 -14.70 -5.03 -17.40
N PRO A 251 -14.19 -5.46 -18.57
CA PRO A 251 -12.97 -6.27 -18.61
C PRO A 251 -11.74 -5.54 -18.06
N ILE A 252 -11.65 -4.22 -18.17
CA ILE A 252 -10.58 -3.43 -17.55
C ILE A 252 -10.64 -3.56 -16.01
N LEU A 253 -11.81 -3.37 -15.40
CA LEU A 253 -11.99 -3.48 -13.96
C LEU A 253 -11.73 -4.92 -13.47
N VAL A 254 -12.18 -5.93 -14.23
CA VAL A 254 -11.90 -7.34 -13.92
C VAL A 254 -10.40 -7.63 -13.99
N LEU A 255 -9.70 -7.12 -15.01
CA LEU A 255 -8.25 -7.25 -15.12
C LEU A 255 -7.56 -6.64 -13.90
N ILE A 256 -7.90 -5.42 -13.53
CA ILE A 256 -7.32 -4.73 -12.36
C ILE A 256 -7.61 -5.52 -11.07
N ALA A 257 -8.85 -5.94 -10.87
CA ALA A 257 -9.28 -6.68 -9.67
C ALA A 257 -8.54 -8.02 -9.50
N CYS A 258 -8.23 -8.70 -10.61
CA CYS A 258 -7.61 -10.02 -10.60
C CYS A 258 -6.08 -9.96 -10.79
N PHE A 259 -5.50 -8.84 -11.20
CA PHE A 259 -4.09 -8.75 -11.59
C PHE A 259 -3.12 -9.19 -10.50
N ARG A 260 -3.41 -8.86 -9.24
CA ARG A 260 -2.60 -9.23 -8.08
C ARG A 260 -3.24 -10.35 -7.24
N LEU A 261 -4.33 -10.94 -7.74
CA LEU A 261 -5.04 -12.00 -7.03
C LEU A 261 -4.15 -13.22 -6.72
N PRO A 262 -3.34 -13.75 -7.68
CA PRO A 262 -2.41 -14.84 -7.39
C PRO A 262 -1.49 -14.55 -6.21
N ASP A 263 -0.86 -13.37 -6.20
CA ASP A 263 0.11 -12.97 -5.19
C ASP A 263 -0.54 -12.77 -3.80
N PHE A 264 -1.73 -12.17 -3.75
CA PHE A 264 -2.43 -11.96 -2.48
C PHE A 264 -2.88 -13.28 -1.85
N VAL A 265 -3.40 -14.21 -2.65
CA VAL A 265 -3.88 -15.51 -2.15
C VAL A 265 -2.69 -16.38 -1.72
N ALA A 266 -1.64 -16.44 -2.53
CA ALA A 266 -0.41 -17.17 -2.21
C ALA A 266 0.31 -16.58 -0.99
N GLY A 267 0.37 -15.27 -0.90
CA GLY A 267 1.07 -14.54 0.15
C GLY A 267 0.56 -14.83 1.58
N VAL A 268 -0.73 -15.15 1.73
CA VAL A 268 -1.32 -15.55 3.04
C VAL A 268 -0.66 -16.83 3.56
N MET A 269 -0.37 -17.78 2.69
CA MET A 269 0.18 -19.09 3.04
C MET A 269 1.71 -19.16 2.90
N ALA A 270 2.40 -18.10 2.49
CA ALA A 270 3.85 -18.11 2.29
C ALA A 270 4.62 -18.35 3.59
N ASN A 271 4.34 -17.59 4.67
CA ASN A 271 5.02 -17.80 5.94
C ASN A 271 4.65 -19.12 6.63
N PRO A 272 3.37 -19.55 6.69
CA PRO A 272 3.03 -20.89 7.11
C PRO A 272 3.80 -21.98 6.36
N LEU A 273 3.95 -21.86 5.04
CA LEU A 273 4.76 -22.78 4.24
C LEU A 273 6.20 -22.84 4.72
N TYR A 274 6.86 -21.69 4.96
CA TYR A 274 8.27 -21.66 5.39
C TYR A 274 8.46 -22.36 6.73
N ILE A 275 7.55 -22.12 7.68
CA ILE A 275 7.57 -22.79 8.99
C ILE A 275 7.35 -24.29 8.84
N ASP A 276 6.37 -24.72 8.04
CA ASP A 276 6.07 -26.12 7.82
C ASP A 276 7.20 -26.87 7.10
N LEU A 277 7.97 -26.19 6.27
CA LEU A 277 9.16 -26.74 5.62
C LEU A 277 10.40 -26.74 6.52
N GLY A 278 10.30 -26.24 7.76
CA GLY A 278 11.36 -26.27 8.75
C GLY A 278 12.42 -25.16 8.60
N PHE A 279 12.14 -24.09 7.86
CA PHE A 279 13.06 -22.95 7.81
C PHE A 279 13.11 -22.23 9.16
N SER A 280 14.30 -21.85 9.59
CA SER A 280 14.47 -21.01 10.78
C SER A 280 13.85 -19.62 10.55
N LYS A 281 13.42 -18.95 11.62
CA LYS A 281 12.94 -17.57 11.56
C LYS A 281 14.03 -16.62 11.04
N ALA A 282 15.31 -16.95 11.30
CA ALA A 282 16.47 -16.23 10.78
C ALA A 282 16.59 -16.37 9.26
N ASP A 283 16.41 -17.59 8.70
CA ASP A 283 16.39 -17.79 7.24
C ASP A 283 15.26 -17.00 6.58
N ILE A 284 14.07 -17.05 7.17
CA ILE A 284 12.91 -16.29 6.67
C ILE A 284 13.19 -14.78 6.73
N ALA A 285 13.79 -14.28 7.82
CA ALA A 285 14.15 -12.88 7.97
C ALA A 285 15.16 -12.45 6.91
N ASN A 286 16.23 -13.22 6.73
CA ASN A 286 17.30 -12.90 5.78
C ASN A 286 16.81 -12.95 4.34
N VAL A 287 16.18 -14.06 3.95
CA VAL A 287 15.82 -14.30 2.56
C VAL A 287 14.54 -13.57 2.18
N SER A 288 13.45 -13.76 2.93
CA SER A 288 12.16 -13.20 2.54
C SER A 288 12.03 -11.72 2.88
N LYS A 289 12.55 -11.25 4.02
CA LYS A 289 12.27 -9.88 4.51
C LYS A 289 13.39 -8.88 4.22
N LEU A 290 14.65 -9.32 4.16
CA LEU A 290 15.78 -8.45 3.83
C LEU A 290 16.14 -8.57 2.33
N TYR A 291 16.58 -9.72 1.88
CA TYR A 291 16.99 -9.94 0.49
C TYR A 291 15.84 -9.70 -0.50
N GLY A 292 14.65 -10.25 -0.22
CA GLY A 292 13.49 -10.13 -1.10
C GLY A 292 13.09 -8.68 -1.43
N VAL A 293 13.27 -7.76 -0.48
CA VAL A 293 12.98 -6.33 -0.72
C VAL A 293 13.85 -5.75 -1.83
N TRP A 294 15.15 -6.08 -1.85
CA TRP A 294 16.07 -5.61 -2.88
C TRP A 294 15.72 -6.19 -4.25
N VAL A 295 15.39 -7.48 -4.29
CA VAL A 295 14.92 -8.12 -5.53
C VAL A 295 13.66 -7.47 -6.07
N GLY A 296 12.71 -7.14 -5.18
CA GLY A 296 11.49 -6.41 -5.56
C GLY A 296 11.77 -5.02 -6.14
N ILE A 297 12.75 -4.31 -5.59
CA ILE A 297 13.20 -3.02 -6.13
C ILE A 297 13.78 -3.19 -7.53
N VAL A 298 14.66 -4.18 -7.72
CA VAL A 298 15.22 -4.50 -9.06
C VAL A 298 14.10 -4.84 -10.04
N GLY A 299 13.11 -5.64 -9.62
CA GLY A 299 11.93 -5.95 -10.43
C GLY A 299 11.15 -4.70 -10.82
N ALA A 300 10.94 -3.77 -9.89
CA ALA A 300 10.22 -2.51 -10.16
C ALA A 300 10.98 -1.63 -11.17
N PHE A 301 12.31 -1.53 -11.05
CA PHE A 301 13.14 -0.82 -12.04
C PHE A 301 13.10 -1.49 -13.41
N ALA A 302 13.18 -2.84 -13.45
CA ALA A 302 13.05 -3.59 -14.70
C ALA A 302 11.68 -3.37 -15.35
N GLY A 303 10.61 -3.34 -14.59
CA GLY A 303 9.26 -3.01 -15.06
C GLY A 303 9.17 -1.57 -15.60
N GLY A 304 9.77 -0.60 -14.90
CA GLY A 304 9.89 0.79 -15.37
C GLY A 304 10.65 0.89 -16.70
N LEU A 305 11.77 0.19 -16.83
CA LEU A 305 12.55 0.15 -18.09
C LEU A 305 11.76 -0.55 -19.21
N ALA A 306 11.04 -1.62 -18.89
CA ALA A 306 10.18 -2.30 -19.87
C ALA A 306 9.06 -1.38 -20.38
N LEU A 307 8.46 -0.54 -19.51
CA LEU A 307 7.46 0.45 -19.91
C LEU A 307 8.01 1.41 -20.96
N THR A 308 9.24 1.88 -20.80
CA THR A 308 9.85 2.82 -21.77
C THR A 308 10.29 2.16 -23.07
N ARG A 309 10.66 0.86 -23.07
CA ARG A 309 11.18 0.16 -24.25
C ARG A 309 10.16 -0.68 -24.98
N LEU A 310 9.28 -1.36 -24.24
CA LEU A 310 8.29 -2.29 -24.81
C LEU A 310 6.89 -1.67 -24.88
N GLY A 311 6.69 -0.57 -24.16
CA GLY A 311 5.40 0.08 -24.01
C GLY A 311 4.49 -0.61 -22.99
N LEU A 312 3.37 0.06 -22.69
CA LEU A 312 2.48 -0.30 -21.57
C LEU A 312 1.86 -1.70 -21.73
N TRP A 313 1.36 -2.03 -22.92
CA TRP A 313 0.65 -3.30 -23.13
C TRP A 313 1.55 -4.53 -22.95
N TRP A 314 2.75 -4.53 -23.56
CA TRP A 314 3.69 -5.65 -23.42
C TRP A 314 4.17 -5.81 -21.99
N THR A 315 4.46 -4.70 -21.32
CA THR A 315 4.90 -4.74 -19.91
C THR A 315 3.80 -5.29 -19.00
N LEU A 316 2.53 -4.90 -19.24
CA LEU A 316 1.38 -5.43 -18.52
C LEU A 316 1.21 -6.94 -18.74
N LEU A 317 1.31 -7.39 -19.99
CA LEU A 317 1.20 -8.81 -20.36
C LEU A 317 2.31 -9.66 -19.73
N ILE A 318 3.57 -9.23 -19.85
CA ILE A 318 4.71 -9.89 -19.22
C ILE A 318 4.55 -9.91 -17.71
N GLY A 319 4.17 -8.77 -17.10
CA GLY A 319 3.92 -8.65 -15.67
C GLY A 319 2.85 -9.63 -15.17
N ALA A 320 1.72 -9.74 -15.87
CA ALA A 320 0.66 -10.69 -15.53
C ALA A 320 1.15 -12.15 -15.60
N PHE A 321 1.93 -12.48 -16.65
CA PHE A 321 2.45 -13.83 -16.84
C PHE A 321 3.47 -14.20 -15.76
N ILE A 322 4.51 -13.36 -15.53
CA ILE A 322 5.58 -13.69 -14.58
C ILE A 322 5.07 -13.68 -13.13
N ALA A 323 4.12 -12.80 -12.78
CA ALA A 323 3.52 -12.78 -11.44
C ALA A 323 2.75 -14.07 -11.15
N ALA A 324 1.97 -14.57 -12.11
CA ALA A 324 1.29 -15.84 -11.94
C ALA A 324 2.27 -17.04 -11.97
N ALA A 325 3.24 -17.02 -12.90
CA ALA A 325 4.22 -18.10 -13.04
C ALA A 325 5.15 -18.21 -11.81
N SER A 326 5.46 -17.11 -11.12
CA SER A 326 6.28 -17.14 -9.89
C SER A 326 5.68 -18.00 -8.79
N ASN A 327 4.35 -18.15 -8.74
CA ASN A 327 3.68 -19.03 -7.79
C ASN A 327 4.05 -20.51 -7.98
N LEU A 328 4.45 -20.94 -9.18
CA LEU A 328 4.95 -22.30 -9.42
C LEU A 328 6.25 -22.57 -8.67
N MET A 329 7.05 -21.53 -8.38
CA MET A 329 8.27 -21.68 -7.56
C MET A 329 7.91 -22.05 -6.12
N PHE A 330 6.81 -21.53 -5.56
CA PHE A 330 6.32 -21.97 -4.25
C PHE A 330 5.82 -23.42 -4.27
N ALA A 331 5.12 -23.82 -5.35
CA ALA A 331 4.71 -25.21 -5.54
C ALA A 331 5.94 -26.15 -5.63
N TRP A 332 6.97 -25.73 -6.36
CA TRP A 332 8.23 -26.46 -6.46
C TRP A 332 8.98 -26.54 -5.11
N LEU A 333 9.03 -25.43 -4.36
CA LEU A 333 9.64 -25.41 -3.02
C LEU A 333 8.92 -26.37 -2.09
N ALA A 334 7.57 -26.39 -2.11
CA ALA A 334 6.74 -27.29 -1.30
C ALA A 334 6.84 -28.77 -1.70
N SER A 335 7.34 -29.07 -2.90
CA SER A 335 7.43 -30.46 -3.43
C SER A 335 8.76 -31.15 -3.14
N GLY A 336 9.48 -30.74 -2.08
CA GLY A 336 10.69 -31.44 -1.63
C GLY A 336 11.99 -30.66 -1.88
N ASN A 337 11.93 -29.41 -2.32
CA ASN A 337 13.12 -28.56 -2.56
C ASN A 337 13.36 -27.55 -1.43
N ALA A 338 13.05 -27.93 -0.20
CA ALA A 338 13.13 -27.11 1.01
C ALA A 338 14.60 -26.89 1.46
N THR A 339 15.33 -26.11 0.67
CA THR A 339 16.70 -25.67 0.99
C THR A 339 16.73 -24.14 1.03
N VAL A 340 17.73 -23.56 1.70
CA VAL A 340 17.92 -22.09 1.73
C VAL A 340 18.10 -21.53 0.31
N LEU A 341 18.78 -22.27 -0.57
CA LEU A 341 18.89 -21.92 -1.99
C LEU A 341 17.52 -21.97 -2.68
N GLY A 342 16.72 -23.03 -2.43
CA GLY A 342 15.37 -23.15 -2.98
C GLY A 342 14.47 -22.00 -2.53
N LEU A 343 14.53 -21.63 -1.25
CA LEU A 343 13.83 -20.46 -0.71
C LEU A 343 14.31 -19.17 -1.40
N THR A 344 15.61 -18.99 -1.56
CA THR A 344 16.19 -17.81 -2.20
C THR A 344 15.74 -17.68 -3.66
N LEU A 345 15.71 -18.76 -4.42
CA LEU A 345 15.24 -18.77 -5.81
C LEU A 345 13.73 -18.45 -5.89
N THR A 346 12.94 -19.04 -4.99
CA THR A 346 11.49 -18.77 -4.91
C THR A 346 11.20 -17.31 -4.60
N ILE A 347 11.86 -16.76 -3.58
CA ILE A 347 11.74 -15.35 -3.18
C ILE A 347 12.25 -14.41 -4.29
N SER A 348 13.30 -14.79 -5.00
CA SER A 348 13.81 -14.01 -6.14
C SER A 348 12.78 -13.92 -7.26
N ALA A 349 12.20 -15.04 -7.66
CA ALA A 349 11.18 -15.09 -8.70
C ALA A 349 9.93 -14.29 -8.29
N ASP A 350 9.43 -14.49 -7.08
CA ASP A 350 8.22 -13.85 -6.57
C ASP A 350 8.39 -12.33 -6.43
N ASN A 351 9.42 -11.87 -5.71
CA ASN A 351 9.60 -10.44 -5.47
C ASN A 351 9.98 -9.67 -6.75
N PHE A 352 10.78 -10.28 -7.66
CA PHE A 352 11.07 -9.68 -8.95
C PHE A 352 9.78 -9.52 -9.77
N ALA A 353 8.98 -10.58 -9.86
CA ALA A 353 7.70 -10.57 -10.57
C ALA A 353 6.73 -9.55 -9.96
N ALA A 354 6.62 -9.52 -8.63
CA ALA A 354 5.77 -8.58 -7.90
C ALA A 354 6.18 -7.11 -8.16
N GLY A 355 7.48 -6.81 -8.16
CA GLY A 355 8.00 -5.47 -8.46
C GLY A 355 7.72 -5.06 -9.90
N PHE A 356 8.03 -5.94 -10.85
CA PHE A 356 7.82 -5.72 -12.29
C PHE A 356 6.32 -5.51 -12.61
N ALA A 357 5.47 -6.45 -12.17
CA ALA A 357 4.03 -6.39 -12.37
C ALA A 357 3.39 -5.19 -11.67
N GLY A 358 3.89 -4.83 -10.48
CA GLY A 358 3.46 -3.64 -9.74
C GLY A 358 3.68 -2.35 -10.54
N SER A 359 4.86 -2.17 -11.15
CA SER A 359 5.15 -1.01 -11.98
C SER A 359 4.24 -0.93 -13.20
N ALA A 360 3.98 -2.06 -13.87
CA ALA A 360 3.07 -2.13 -15.00
C ALA A 360 1.62 -1.76 -14.62
N LEU A 361 1.13 -2.31 -13.50
CA LEU A 361 -0.23 -2.04 -13.03
C LEU A 361 -0.43 -0.58 -12.61
N ILE A 362 0.54 -0.02 -11.90
CA ILE A 362 0.52 1.40 -11.48
C ILE A 362 0.45 2.30 -12.72
N ALA A 363 1.29 2.04 -13.74
CA ALA A 363 1.28 2.80 -14.99
C ALA A 363 -0.07 2.66 -15.72
N TYR A 364 -0.62 1.44 -15.76
CA TYR A 364 -1.91 1.16 -16.38
C TYR A 364 -3.05 1.91 -15.68
N MET A 365 -3.19 1.79 -14.37
CA MET A 365 -4.21 2.49 -13.60
C MET A 365 -4.09 4.01 -13.72
N SER A 366 -2.85 4.54 -13.67
CA SER A 366 -2.61 5.98 -13.84
C SER A 366 -3.01 6.49 -15.23
N GLY A 367 -2.85 5.67 -16.29
CA GLY A 367 -3.28 6.00 -17.64
C GLY A 367 -4.80 6.03 -17.83
N LEU A 368 -5.56 5.35 -16.97
CA LEU A 368 -7.02 5.34 -17.00
C LEU A 368 -7.65 6.57 -16.33
N CYS A 369 -6.91 7.22 -15.42
CA CYS A 369 -7.42 8.32 -14.63
C CYS A 369 -7.52 9.61 -15.46
N SER A 370 -8.63 10.34 -15.33
CA SER A 370 -8.76 11.69 -15.89
C SER A 370 -8.06 12.73 -15.00
N PRO A 371 -7.53 13.82 -15.57
CA PRO A 371 -6.91 14.88 -14.77
C PRO A 371 -7.84 15.47 -13.70
N SER A 372 -9.14 15.59 -14.00
CA SER A 372 -10.14 16.16 -13.10
C SER A 372 -10.43 15.30 -11.87
N PHE A 373 -10.25 13.96 -11.97
CA PHE A 373 -10.57 13.00 -10.92
C PHE A 373 -9.41 12.06 -10.60
N ALA A 374 -8.18 12.43 -10.98
CA ALA A 374 -7.02 11.54 -10.96
C ALA A 374 -6.82 10.84 -9.59
N ALA A 375 -6.83 11.60 -8.50
CA ALA A 375 -6.63 11.04 -7.16
C ALA A 375 -7.74 10.06 -6.75
N THR A 376 -9.01 10.42 -6.99
CA THR A 376 -10.16 9.60 -6.59
C THR A 376 -10.28 8.35 -7.44
N GLN A 377 -10.14 8.48 -8.77
CA GLN A 377 -10.17 7.33 -9.67
C GLN A 377 -9.03 6.36 -9.37
N TYR A 378 -7.81 6.86 -9.16
CA TYR A 378 -6.68 6.01 -8.78
C TYR A 378 -6.91 5.31 -7.43
N ALA A 379 -7.46 6.02 -6.43
CA ALA A 379 -7.79 5.42 -5.14
C ALA A 379 -8.84 4.31 -5.27
N LEU A 380 -9.88 4.51 -6.08
CA LEU A 380 -10.91 3.50 -6.35
C LEU A 380 -10.32 2.27 -7.07
N LEU A 381 -9.52 2.48 -8.11
CA LEU A 381 -8.87 1.38 -8.84
C LEU A 381 -7.87 0.63 -7.95
N SER A 382 -7.10 1.33 -7.12
CA SER A 382 -6.16 0.72 -6.19
C SER A 382 -6.86 -0.05 -5.05
N SER A 383 -8.03 0.37 -4.61
CA SER A 383 -8.85 -0.40 -3.68
C SER A 383 -9.41 -1.66 -4.35
N LEU A 384 -9.83 -1.54 -5.60
CA LEU A 384 -10.37 -2.65 -6.39
C LEU A 384 -9.34 -3.77 -6.58
N TYR A 385 -8.08 -3.46 -6.89
CA TYR A 385 -7.07 -4.50 -7.10
C TYR A 385 -6.72 -5.28 -5.82
N ALA A 386 -6.88 -4.67 -4.67
CA ALA A 386 -6.50 -5.29 -3.40
C ALA A 386 -7.63 -6.13 -2.78
N LEU A 387 -8.89 -5.75 -3.01
CA LEU A 387 -10.04 -6.31 -2.31
C LEU A 387 -10.31 -7.80 -2.61
N PRO A 388 -10.35 -8.27 -3.89
CA PRO A 388 -10.62 -9.67 -4.18
C PRO A 388 -9.57 -10.62 -3.60
N GLY A 389 -8.29 -10.24 -3.68
CA GLY A 389 -7.19 -11.03 -3.13
C GLY A 389 -7.27 -11.18 -1.61
N LYS A 390 -7.67 -10.13 -0.90
CA LYS A 390 -7.88 -10.20 0.55
C LYS A 390 -9.10 -11.05 0.95
N LEU A 391 -10.18 -10.98 0.17
CA LEU A 391 -11.38 -11.78 0.42
C LEU A 391 -11.10 -13.27 0.19
N ILE A 392 -10.55 -13.62 -0.97
CA ILE A 392 -10.29 -15.00 -1.37
C ILE A 392 -9.12 -15.58 -0.57
N GLY A 393 -8.11 -14.76 -0.25
CA GLY A 393 -6.95 -15.17 0.54
C GLY A 393 -7.30 -15.77 1.89
N GLY A 394 -8.42 -15.35 2.52
CA GLY A 394 -8.91 -15.95 3.75
C GLY A 394 -9.26 -17.45 3.64
N ALA A 395 -9.66 -17.90 2.46
CA ALA A 395 -9.97 -19.32 2.22
C ALA A 395 -8.71 -20.16 1.85
N SER A 396 -7.55 -19.54 1.61
CA SER A 396 -6.34 -20.24 1.14
C SER A 396 -5.87 -21.33 2.12
N GLY A 397 -6.02 -21.09 3.43
CA GLY A 397 -5.65 -22.05 4.46
C GLY A 397 -6.48 -23.34 4.39
N ALA A 398 -7.80 -23.22 4.17
CA ALA A 398 -8.68 -24.40 4.01
C ALA A 398 -8.29 -25.23 2.77
N VAL A 399 -7.87 -24.58 1.69
CA VAL A 399 -7.36 -25.28 0.49
C VAL A 399 -6.08 -26.04 0.81
N VAL A 400 -5.17 -25.43 1.59
CA VAL A 400 -3.92 -26.10 1.98
C VAL A 400 -4.18 -27.26 2.92
N ASP A 401 -5.07 -27.11 3.90
CA ASP A 401 -5.42 -28.20 4.83
C ASP A 401 -6.09 -29.39 4.12
N ALA A 402 -6.87 -29.14 3.07
CA ALA A 402 -7.55 -30.18 2.30
C ALA A 402 -6.66 -30.83 1.22
N TYR A 403 -5.82 -30.04 0.55
CA TYR A 403 -5.15 -30.48 -0.69
C TYR A 403 -3.62 -30.22 -0.69
N GLY A 404 -3.10 -29.58 0.33
CA GLY A 404 -1.68 -29.24 0.45
C GLY A 404 -1.24 -27.98 -0.31
N TYR A 405 -0.04 -27.53 0.00
CA TYR A 405 0.59 -26.34 -0.57
C TYR A 405 0.78 -26.40 -2.11
N PRO A 406 1.27 -27.54 -2.68
CA PRO A 406 1.51 -27.59 -4.12
C PRO A 406 0.25 -27.29 -4.95
N LEU A 407 -0.93 -27.79 -4.51
CA LEU A 407 -2.17 -27.52 -5.21
C LEU A 407 -2.57 -26.04 -5.11
N LEU A 408 -2.47 -25.43 -3.91
CA LEU A 408 -2.80 -24.02 -3.73
C LEU A 408 -1.98 -23.14 -4.69
N PHE A 409 -0.66 -23.33 -4.70
CA PHE A 409 0.23 -22.49 -5.51
C PHE A 409 0.10 -22.76 -7.02
N THR A 410 -0.17 -23.99 -7.42
CA THR A 410 -0.48 -24.31 -8.83
C THR A 410 -1.83 -23.69 -9.25
N ALA A 411 -2.84 -23.75 -8.39
CA ALA A 411 -4.13 -23.14 -8.65
C ALA A 411 -4.02 -21.62 -8.77
N THR A 412 -3.25 -20.96 -7.88
CA THR A 412 -3.02 -19.51 -7.98
C THR A 412 -2.24 -19.14 -9.25
N ALA A 413 -1.24 -19.93 -9.65
CA ALA A 413 -0.55 -19.75 -10.93
C ALA A 413 -1.51 -19.88 -12.13
N SER A 414 -2.49 -20.79 -12.07
CA SER A 414 -3.47 -21.00 -13.14
C SER A 414 -4.38 -19.79 -13.36
N ILE A 415 -4.56 -18.92 -12.34
CA ILE A 415 -5.27 -17.62 -12.50
C ILE A 415 -4.56 -16.72 -13.52
N GLY A 416 -3.27 -16.94 -13.77
CA GLY A 416 -2.53 -16.25 -14.83
C GLY A 416 -3.10 -16.46 -16.22
N ILE A 417 -3.72 -17.61 -16.51
CA ILE A 417 -4.29 -17.90 -17.82
C ILE A 417 -5.41 -16.91 -18.17
N PRO A 418 -6.48 -16.77 -17.39
CA PRO A 418 -7.51 -15.77 -17.65
C PRO A 418 -6.98 -14.32 -17.61
N LEU A 419 -5.96 -14.02 -16.80
CA LEU A 419 -5.34 -12.70 -16.78
C LEU A 419 -4.65 -12.37 -18.11
N VAL A 420 -3.88 -13.29 -18.66
CA VAL A 420 -3.27 -13.15 -19.98
C VAL A 420 -4.35 -12.95 -21.05
N ILE A 421 -5.43 -13.71 -21.02
CA ILE A 421 -6.57 -13.53 -21.95
C ILE A 421 -7.19 -12.14 -21.79
N LEU A 422 -7.40 -11.67 -20.56
CA LEU A 422 -7.90 -10.31 -20.31
C LEU A 422 -6.97 -9.23 -20.85
N CYS A 423 -5.63 -9.40 -20.74
CA CYS A 423 -4.67 -8.48 -21.36
C CYS A 423 -4.87 -8.37 -22.88
N PHE A 424 -5.20 -9.48 -23.56
CA PHE A 424 -5.52 -9.43 -25.00
C PHE A 424 -6.86 -8.75 -25.28
N VAL A 425 -7.89 -8.99 -24.44
CA VAL A 425 -9.20 -8.33 -24.57
C VAL A 425 -9.07 -6.81 -24.49
N VAL A 426 -8.28 -6.30 -23.51
CA VAL A 426 -8.09 -4.85 -23.31
C VAL A 426 -7.03 -4.23 -24.20
N ARG A 427 -6.34 -5.02 -25.06
CA ARG A 427 -5.19 -4.60 -25.86
C ARG A 427 -5.45 -3.31 -26.65
N ARG A 428 -6.57 -3.29 -27.40
CA ARG A 428 -6.91 -2.14 -28.28
C ARG A 428 -7.08 -0.85 -27.50
N ASP A 429 -7.79 -0.91 -26.38
CA ASP A 429 -8.00 0.24 -25.50
C ASP A 429 -6.69 0.70 -24.84
N THR A 430 -5.87 -0.25 -24.36
CA THR A 430 -4.56 0.05 -23.75
C THR A 430 -3.64 0.76 -24.72
N LEU A 431 -3.56 0.29 -25.97
CA LEU A 431 -2.72 0.92 -27.02
C LEU A 431 -3.26 2.30 -27.41
N LYS A 432 -4.58 2.48 -27.47
CA LYS A 432 -5.23 3.78 -27.74
C LYS A 432 -4.91 4.77 -26.64
N THR A 433 -5.11 4.40 -25.38
CA THR A 433 -4.84 5.25 -24.21
C THR A 433 -3.35 5.65 -24.11
N ALA A 434 -2.42 4.74 -24.46
CA ALA A 434 -1.00 5.06 -24.48
C ALA A 434 -0.68 6.13 -25.54
N ARG A 435 -1.21 5.99 -26.77
CA ARG A 435 -1.02 6.98 -27.84
C ARG A 435 -1.62 8.34 -27.53
N GLU A 436 -2.80 8.37 -26.93
CA GLU A 436 -3.47 9.63 -26.53
C GLU A 436 -2.63 10.38 -25.48
N LYS A 437 -1.97 9.64 -24.57
CA LYS A 437 -1.08 10.22 -23.56
C LYS A 437 0.21 10.75 -24.17
N GLU A 438 0.84 9.99 -25.05
CA GLU A 438 2.05 10.41 -25.78
C GLU A 438 1.75 11.69 -26.60
N ALA A 439 0.64 11.73 -27.32
CA ALA A 439 0.23 12.90 -28.10
C ALA A 439 0.00 14.14 -27.20
N ALA A 440 -0.61 13.97 -26.03
CA ALA A 440 -0.82 15.07 -25.09
C ALA A 440 0.49 15.56 -24.44
N GLU A 441 1.45 14.67 -24.19
CA GLU A 441 2.79 15.02 -23.69
C GLU A 441 3.60 15.76 -24.74
N ASP A 442 3.54 15.34 -26.02
CA ASP A 442 4.20 16.00 -27.14
C ASP A 442 3.61 17.37 -27.42
N GLU A 443 2.29 17.52 -27.35
CA GLU A 443 1.59 18.79 -27.49
C GLU A 443 1.97 19.75 -26.36
N ALA A 444 2.08 19.28 -25.14
CA ALA A 444 2.52 20.07 -23.99
C ALA A 444 4.01 20.47 -24.09
N ALA A 445 4.85 19.61 -24.67
CA ALA A 445 6.28 19.90 -24.88
C ALA A 445 6.52 20.85 -26.05
N THR A 446 5.67 20.81 -27.08
CA THR A 446 5.76 21.65 -28.30
C THR A 446 4.95 22.93 -28.20
N ALA A 447 4.08 23.07 -27.18
CA ALA A 447 3.36 24.34 -26.94
C ALA A 447 4.39 25.47 -26.78
N PRO A 448 4.43 26.47 -27.70
CA PRO A 448 5.44 27.50 -27.63
C PRO A 448 5.31 28.23 -26.31
N ALA A 449 6.44 28.60 -25.73
CA ALA A 449 6.52 29.54 -24.61
C ALA A 449 6.05 30.95 -25.07
N ALA A 450 4.96 30.96 -25.85
CA ALA A 450 4.32 32.12 -26.40
C ALA A 450 3.47 32.78 -25.34
N THR A 451 4.12 33.58 -24.51
CA THR A 451 3.61 34.85 -23.96
C THR A 451 4.59 35.48 -22.94
N ALA A 452 5.86 35.13 -22.99
CA ALA A 452 6.85 35.90 -22.21
C ALA A 452 7.55 37.01 -22.99
N GLY A 453 7.27 37.15 -24.31
CA GLY A 453 8.02 38.05 -25.19
C GLY A 453 7.25 39.15 -25.93
N ALA A 454 5.98 39.40 -25.63
CA ALA A 454 5.23 40.46 -26.28
C ALA A 454 4.66 41.43 -25.25
N ARG A 455 5.49 42.29 -24.70
CA ARG A 455 5.29 43.68 -24.30
C ARG A 455 6.56 44.18 -23.65
N ALA A 456 7.48 44.64 -24.50
CA ALA A 456 8.38 45.71 -24.19
C ALA A 456 7.60 47.04 -24.11
#